data_17197a99059f035eebcecdd92969a7f1
#
_entry.id   17197a99059f035eebcecdd92969a7f1
#
_cell.length_a   1.000
_cell.length_b   1.000
_cell.length_c   1.000
_cell.angle_alpha   90.00
_cell.angle_beta   90.00
_cell.angle_gamma   90.00
#
_symmetry.space_group_name_H-M   'P 1'
#
loop_
_entity.id
_entity.type
_entity.pdbx_description
1 polymer ?
#
loop_
_entity_poly.entity_id
_entity_poly.type
_entity_poly.pdbx_seq_one_letter_code
_entity_poly.pdbx_strand_id
1 'polypeptide(L)' 'MQKTEIEWHKYPDEKPPKEGLYLITLKFGNTKDVSLGYLTKDIYSNTLTAWAELPEPYKEES' A
#
# COMPACT_ATOMS: atom_id res chain seq x y z
N MET A 1 -3.38 9.63 -23.29
CA MET A 1 -2.53 9.06 -22.28
C MET A 1 -3.25 8.96 -20.97
N GLN A 2 -3.16 7.83 -20.36
CA GLN A 2 -3.83 7.61 -19.10
C GLN A 2 -2.90 7.83 -17.95
N LYS A 3 -3.45 8.44 -16.93
CA LYS A 3 -2.72 8.71 -15.73
C LYS A 3 -3.24 7.79 -14.65
N THR A 4 -2.35 7.01 -14.08
CA THR A 4 -2.72 6.12 -13.01
C THR A 4 -2.60 6.86 -11.70
N GLU A 5 -3.68 6.90 -10.97
CA GLU A 5 -3.66 7.52 -9.66
C GLU A 5 -3.78 6.46 -8.59
N ILE A 6 -2.96 6.59 -7.58
CA ILE A 6 -2.98 5.69 -6.44
C ILE A 6 -3.64 6.42 -5.29
N GLU A 7 -4.67 5.81 -4.76
CA GLU A 7 -5.37 6.39 -3.62
C GLU A 7 -4.75 5.86 -2.35
N TRP A 8 -4.02 6.71 -1.66
CA TRP A 8 -3.35 6.33 -0.43
C TRP A 8 -4.28 6.50 0.76
N HIS A 9 -4.23 5.52 1.66
CA HIS A 9 -5.01 5.55 2.89
C HIS A 9 -4.04 5.66 4.05
N LYS A 10 -4.29 6.61 4.91
CA LYS A 10 -3.39 6.87 6.01
C LYS A 10 -3.51 5.78 7.07
N TYR A 11 -2.39 5.19 7.40
CA TYR A 11 -2.32 4.15 8.42
C TYR A 11 -1.77 4.75 9.71
N PRO A 12 -2.29 4.44 10.87
CA PRO A 12 -3.31 3.43 11.17
C PRO A 12 -4.74 3.95 11.21
N ASP A 13 -4.97 5.19 10.80
CA ASP A 13 -6.31 5.75 10.84
C ASP A 13 -7.28 4.95 10.00
N GLU A 14 -6.83 4.53 8.84
CA GLU A 14 -7.60 3.63 8.00
C GLU A 14 -6.84 2.33 7.86
N LYS A 15 -7.51 1.23 8.16
CA LYS A 15 -6.88 -0.07 8.03
C LYS A 15 -7.43 -0.79 6.82
N PRO A 16 -6.62 -1.65 6.18
CA PRO A 16 -7.12 -2.40 5.02
C PRO A 16 -8.33 -3.23 5.38
N PRO A 17 -9.26 -3.39 4.44
CA PRO A 17 -10.48 -4.16 4.74
C PRO A 17 -10.20 -5.63 4.95
N LYS A 18 -9.11 -6.15 4.42
CA LYS A 18 -8.76 -7.54 4.62
C LYS A 18 -7.26 -7.68 4.51
N GLU A 19 -6.78 -8.80 5.01
CA GLU A 19 -5.36 -9.08 4.92
C GLU A 19 -4.98 -9.37 3.50
N GLY A 20 -3.78 -8.96 3.12
CA GLY A 20 -3.33 -9.19 1.77
C GLY A 20 -2.12 -8.36 1.44
N LEU A 21 -1.78 -8.37 0.17
CA LEU A 21 -0.63 -7.65 -0.34
C LEU A 21 -1.07 -6.27 -0.80
N TYR A 22 -0.36 -5.26 -0.33
CA TYR A 22 -0.69 -3.88 -0.65
C TYR A 22 0.58 -3.11 -0.95
N LEU A 23 0.39 -1.98 -1.64
CA LEU A 23 1.45 -0.99 -1.70
C LEU A 23 1.52 -0.28 -0.36
N ILE A 24 2.73 -0.06 0.12
CA ILE A 24 2.89 0.59 1.40
C ILE A 24 3.92 1.70 1.27
N THR A 25 3.73 2.73 2.08
CA THR A 25 4.70 3.81 2.20
C THR A 25 5.37 3.68 3.55
N LEU A 26 6.68 3.56 3.53
CA LEU A 26 7.47 3.45 4.74
C LEU A 26 8.25 4.74 4.93
N LYS A 27 8.34 5.17 6.17
CA LYS A 27 9.09 6.39 6.49
C LYS A 27 10.24 6.05 7.41
N PHE A 28 11.44 6.38 6.96
CA PHE A 28 12.65 6.19 7.74
C PHE A 28 13.30 7.54 7.93
N GLY A 29 13.14 8.12 9.12
CA GLY A 29 13.66 9.45 9.34
C GLY A 29 13.01 10.45 8.39
N ASN A 30 13.80 11.03 7.51
CA ASN A 30 13.28 12.00 6.53
C ASN A 30 13.05 11.37 5.17
N THR A 31 13.23 10.06 5.05
CA THR A 31 13.12 9.37 3.78
C THR A 31 11.83 8.58 3.73
N LYS A 32 11.17 8.62 2.59
CA LYS A 32 9.95 7.83 2.37
C LYS A 32 10.18 6.90 1.20
N ASP A 33 9.78 5.65 1.38
CA ASP A 33 9.92 4.65 0.35
C ASP A 33 8.58 3.97 0.10
N VAL A 34 8.36 3.60 -1.15
CA VAL A 34 7.19 2.83 -1.53
C VAL A 34 7.63 1.40 -1.82
N SER A 35 6.88 0.46 -1.27
CA SER A 35 7.26 -0.94 -1.40
C SER A 35 6.01 -1.80 -1.40
N LEU A 36 6.18 -3.08 -1.67
CA LEU A 36 5.12 -4.05 -1.51
C LEU A 36 5.21 -4.65 -0.12
N GLY A 37 4.06 -4.80 0.51
CA GLY A 37 4.04 -5.39 1.83
C GLY A 37 2.77 -6.18 2.08
N TYR A 38 2.87 -7.22 2.88
CA TYR A 38 1.72 -8.02 3.26
C TYR A 38 1.20 -7.51 4.58
N LEU A 39 -0.04 -7.01 4.58
CA LEU A 39 -0.63 -6.43 5.77
C LEU A 39 -1.60 -7.42 6.39
N THR A 40 -1.48 -7.61 7.70
CA THR A 40 -2.36 -8.47 8.46
C THR A 40 -3.07 -7.64 9.50
N LYS A 41 -4.06 -8.26 10.15
CA LYS A 41 -4.80 -7.57 11.19
C LYS A 41 -3.93 -7.15 12.36
N ASP A 42 -2.91 -7.95 12.62
CA ASP A 42 -2.09 -7.75 13.80
C ASP A 42 -0.77 -7.06 13.49
N ILE A 43 -0.61 -6.58 12.27
CA ILE A 43 0.64 -5.93 11.93
C ILE A 43 0.80 -4.65 12.73
N TYR A 44 2.00 -4.44 13.20
CA TYR A 44 2.35 -3.25 13.93
C TYR A 44 3.69 -2.76 13.41
N SER A 45 3.72 -1.51 12.99
CA SER A 45 4.95 -0.95 12.46
C SER A 45 4.95 0.56 12.67
N ASN A 46 6.08 1.05 13.21
CA ASN A 46 6.24 2.48 13.40
C ASN A 46 6.62 3.19 12.13
N THR A 47 7.02 2.45 11.11
CA THR A 47 7.47 3.05 9.86
C THR A 47 6.39 3.08 8.80
N LEU A 48 5.35 2.28 8.97
CA LEU A 48 4.26 2.23 7.99
C LEU A 48 3.37 3.45 8.15
N THR A 49 3.29 4.28 7.12
CA THR A 49 2.51 5.51 7.20
C THR A 49 1.26 5.48 6.35
N ALA A 50 1.27 4.71 5.26
CA ALA A 50 0.12 4.67 4.37
C ALA A 50 0.13 3.38 3.58
N TRP A 51 -1.03 3.03 3.06
CA TRP A 51 -1.16 1.85 2.22
C TRP A 51 -2.12 2.15 1.08
N ALA A 52 -2.05 1.35 0.03
CA ALA A 52 -2.93 1.50 -1.11
C ALA A 52 -3.15 0.15 -1.75
N GLU A 53 -4.29 0.00 -2.40
CA GLU A 53 -4.58 -1.23 -3.10
C GLU A 53 -3.73 -1.36 -4.34
N LEU A 54 -3.34 -2.60 -4.63
CA LEU A 54 -2.56 -2.85 -5.82
C LEU A 54 -3.45 -2.71 -7.06
N PRO A 55 -2.90 -2.18 -8.15
CA PRO A 55 -3.64 -2.18 -9.39
C PRO A 55 -3.81 -3.60 -9.91
N GLU A 56 -4.83 -3.77 -10.72
CA GLU A 56 -5.04 -5.07 -11.31
C GLU A 56 -3.91 -5.38 -12.28
N PRO A 57 -3.51 -6.65 -12.33
CA PRO A 57 -2.46 -7.00 -13.27
C PRO A 57 -2.94 -6.86 -14.70
N TYR A 58 -1.97 -6.68 -15.59
CA TYR A 58 -2.28 -6.61 -17.00
C TYR A 58 -2.92 -7.90 -17.46
N LYS A 59 -4.02 -7.77 -18.14
CA LYS A 59 -4.71 -8.94 -18.66
C LYS A 59 -4.30 -9.16 -20.09
N GLU A 60 -3.75 -10.32 -20.35
CA GLU A 60 -3.38 -10.72 -21.68
C GLU A 60 -4.54 -11.40 -22.34
N GLU A 61 -4.91 -10.90 -23.49
CA GLU A 61 -5.93 -11.57 -24.27
C GLU A 61 -5.27 -12.55 -25.20
N SER A 62 -5.75 -13.76 -25.19
CA SER A 62 -5.16 -14.79 -26.03
C SER A 62 -6.14 -15.26 -27.07
#